data_b2741b2257337d050a1a6534b559c59f
#
_entry.id   b2741b2257337d050a1a6534b559c59f
#
_cell.length_a   1.000
_cell.length_b   1.000
_cell.length_c   1.000
_cell.angle_alpha   90.00
_cell.angle_beta   90.00
_cell.angle_gamma   90.00
#
_symmetry.space_group_name_H-M   'P 1'
#
loop_
_entity.id
_entity.type
_entity.pdbx_description
1 polymer ?
#
loop_
_entity_poly.entity_id
_entity_poly.type
_entity_poly.pdbx_seq_one_letter_code
_entity_poly.pdbx_strand_id
1 'polypeptide(L)'
;MLAGLAWALPARAQPAIAPGLLDYAGTALARLIEGARQQAIADGVRPIPPGVYRALLGYFPPALLHRVRFAVGGTRRLSLPMLAFSYGDAKAITLGDVILFKNEQLADSNLKLWAHELTHVMQYQRWGIMGFAERYVRDSAGVEHEAVDTADRFAAWLPRRGSGASD
;
A
#
# COMPACT_ATOMS: atom_id res chain seq x y z
N MET A 1 18.46 24.81 52.75
CA MET A 1 18.81 24.91 51.30
C MET A 1 19.49 23.65 50.90
N LEU A 2 18.74 22.75 50.25
CA LEU A 2 19.27 21.52 49.66
C LEU A 2 19.04 21.61 48.16
N ALA A 3 20.15 21.81 47.40
CA ALA A 3 20.15 21.85 45.95
C ALA A 3 20.04 20.42 45.40
N GLY A 4 18.91 20.14 44.72
CA GLY A 4 18.70 18.89 43.99
C GLY A 4 19.52 18.87 42.74
N LEU A 5 20.51 17.98 42.60
CA LEU A 5 21.18 17.65 41.36
C LEU A 5 20.25 16.79 40.51
N ALA A 6 19.65 17.38 39.47
CA ALA A 6 18.96 16.64 38.43
C ALA A 6 20.02 15.99 37.52
N TRP A 7 20.13 14.67 37.56
CA TRP A 7 20.88 13.85 36.61
C TRP A 7 20.12 13.77 35.31
N ALA A 8 20.43 14.61 34.36
CA ALA A 8 19.97 14.43 32.99
C ALA A 8 20.71 13.21 32.40
N LEU A 9 19.99 12.11 32.17
CA LEU A 9 20.50 10.97 31.44
C LEU A 9 20.71 11.42 29.97
N PRO A 10 21.90 11.15 29.38
CA PRO A 10 22.11 11.48 27.97
C PRO A 10 21.10 10.72 27.13
N ALA A 11 20.41 11.43 26.23
CA ALA A 11 19.55 10.84 25.24
C ALA A 11 20.38 9.80 24.45
N ARG A 12 20.03 8.52 24.62
CA ARG A 12 20.66 7.45 23.85
C ARG A 12 20.40 7.72 22.38
N ALA A 13 21.43 8.15 21.65
CA ALA A 13 21.38 8.18 20.20
C ALA A 13 21.05 6.75 19.72
N GLN A 14 19.92 6.61 19.03
CA GLN A 14 19.61 5.33 18.38
C GLN A 14 20.74 5.06 17.38
N PRO A 15 21.30 3.84 17.35
CA PRO A 15 22.36 3.52 16.39
C PRO A 15 21.82 3.76 14.98
N ALA A 16 22.49 4.64 14.23
CA ALA A 16 22.15 4.86 12.83
C ALA A 16 22.31 3.53 12.08
N ILE A 17 21.22 3.08 11.46
CA ILE A 17 21.26 1.87 10.62
C ILE A 17 22.28 2.13 9.50
N ALA A 18 23.23 1.22 9.33
CA ALA A 18 24.25 1.36 8.29
C ALA A 18 23.59 1.50 6.90
N PRO A 19 23.96 2.48 6.08
CA PRO A 19 23.35 2.74 4.78
C PRO A 19 23.27 1.50 3.88
N GLY A 20 24.31 0.67 3.83
CA GLY A 20 24.31 -0.59 3.07
C GLY A 20 23.29 -1.63 3.55
N LEU A 21 22.87 -1.60 4.82
CA LEU A 21 21.84 -2.51 5.33
C LEU A 21 20.45 -2.12 4.80
N LEU A 22 20.16 -0.82 4.68
CA LEU A 22 18.90 -0.35 4.10
C LEU A 22 18.83 -0.66 2.60
N ASP A 23 19.92 -0.55 1.86
CA ASP A 23 19.99 -0.90 0.45
C ASP A 23 19.78 -2.41 0.24
N TYR A 24 20.40 -3.23 1.08
CA TYR A 24 20.16 -4.67 1.09
C TYR A 24 18.70 -5.01 1.40
N ALA A 25 18.12 -4.39 2.41
CA ALA A 25 16.72 -4.59 2.80
C ALA A 25 15.75 -4.16 1.68
N GLY A 26 16.00 -3.03 1.02
CA GLY A 26 15.24 -2.57 -0.14
C GLY A 26 15.30 -3.57 -1.30
N THR A 27 16.49 -4.06 -1.63
CA THR A 27 16.68 -5.08 -2.67
C THR A 27 15.95 -6.38 -2.33
N ALA A 28 16.04 -6.84 -1.08
CA ALA A 28 15.35 -8.05 -0.62
C ALA A 28 13.83 -7.88 -0.71
N LEU A 29 13.30 -6.74 -0.26
CA LEU A 29 11.88 -6.43 -0.35
C LEU A 29 11.40 -6.37 -1.81
N ALA A 30 12.15 -5.74 -2.71
CA ALA A 30 11.81 -5.68 -4.14
C ALA A 30 11.67 -7.07 -4.77
N ARG A 31 12.59 -7.99 -4.44
CA ARG A 31 12.53 -9.38 -4.91
C ARG A 31 11.31 -10.12 -4.35
N LEU A 32 10.99 -9.90 -3.08
CA LEU A 32 9.80 -10.49 -2.45
C LEU A 32 8.51 -9.98 -3.10
N ILE A 33 8.40 -8.68 -3.35
CA ILE A 33 7.25 -8.07 -4.05
C ILE A 33 7.09 -8.66 -5.44
N GLU A 34 8.17 -8.72 -6.25
CA GLU A 34 8.11 -9.27 -7.60
C GLU A 34 7.75 -10.74 -7.60
N GLY A 35 8.36 -11.56 -6.73
CA GLY A 35 8.04 -12.98 -6.61
C GLY A 35 6.57 -13.21 -6.21
N ALA A 36 6.06 -12.45 -5.24
CA ALA A 36 4.68 -12.54 -4.79
C ALA A 36 3.70 -12.07 -5.89
N ARG A 37 4.05 -11.02 -6.65
CA ARG A 37 3.28 -10.55 -7.81
C ARG A 37 3.17 -11.62 -8.88
N GLN A 38 4.29 -12.24 -9.27
CA GLN A 38 4.31 -13.32 -10.27
C GLN A 38 3.47 -14.51 -9.81
N GLN A 39 3.57 -14.89 -8.53
CA GLN A 39 2.76 -15.96 -7.96
C GLN A 39 1.26 -15.63 -8.00
N ALA A 40 0.87 -14.41 -7.63
CA ALA A 40 -0.52 -13.97 -7.69
C ALA A 40 -1.08 -14.02 -9.12
N ILE A 41 -0.30 -13.61 -10.11
CA ILE A 41 -0.67 -13.69 -11.54
C ILE A 41 -0.85 -15.16 -11.97
N ALA A 42 0.07 -16.04 -11.58
CA ALA A 42 0.01 -17.46 -11.90
C ALA A 42 -1.20 -18.16 -11.23
N ASP A 43 -1.57 -17.78 -10.02
CA ASP A 43 -2.73 -18.30 -9.29
C ASP A 43 -4.08 -17.76 -9.85
N GLY A 44 -4.03 -16.68 -10.61
CA GLY A 44 -5.18 -16.07 -11.27
C GLY A 44 -5.59 -14.74 -10.66
N VAL A 45 -5.66 -13.70 -11.48
CA VAL A 45 -6.07 -12.35 -11.12
C VAL A 45 -7.28 -11.91 -11.94
N ARG A 46 -8.07 -10.99 -11.37
CA ARG A 46 -9.30 -10.47 -11.97
C ARG A 46 -9.19 -8.96 -12.23
N PRO A 47 -9.92 -8.41 -13.22
CA PRO A 47 -10.07 -6.96 -13.36
C PRO A 47 -10.90 -6.39 -12.19
N ILE A 48 -10.76 -5.10 -11.92
CA ILE A 48 -11.54 -4.39 -10.90
C ILE A 48 -13.04 -4.68 -11.09
N PRO A 49 -13.81 -5.03 -10.02
CA PRO A 49 -15.24 -5.29 -10.13
C PRO A 49 -15.98 -4.12 -10.78
N PRO A 50 -16.96 -4.36 -11.68
CA PRO A 50 -17.59 -3.26 -12.45
C PRO A 50 -18.22 -2.17 -11.59
N GLY A 51 -18.77 -2.51 -10.43
CA GLY A 51 -19.34 -1.55 -9.47
C GLY A 51 -18.26 -0.66 -8.86
N VAL A 52 -17.16 -1.26 -8.43
CA VAL A 52 -15.98 -0.57 -7.88
C VAL A 52 -15.33 0.31 -8.95
N TYR A 53 -15.12 -0.24 -10.17
CA TYR A 53 -14.57 0.53 -11.29
C TYR A 53 -15.36 1.82 -11.56
N ARG A 54 -16.70 1.72 -11.64
CA ARG A 54 -17.55 2.89 -11.86
C ARG A 54 -17.46 3.91 -10.74
N ALA A 55 -17.33 3.47 -9.49
CA ALA A 55 -17.18 4.36 -8.34
C ALA A 55 -15.84 5.10 -8.34
N LEU A 56 -14.78 4.46 -8.80
CA LEU A 56 -13.42 5.02 -8.86
C LEU A 56 -13.22 5.92 -10.07
N LEU A 57 -14.00 5.71 -11.13
CA LEU A 57 -13.89 6.46 -12.38
C LEU A 57 -14.21 7.96 -12.17
N GLY A 58 -13.35 8.82 -12.69
CA GLY A 58 -13.45 10.27 -12.55
C GLY A 58 -12.60 10.82 -11.40
N TYR A 59 -12.20 9.96 -10.43
CA TYR A 59 -11.17 10.30 -9.44
C TYR A 59 -9.80 9.74 -9.85
N PHE A 60 -9.77 8.49 -10.29
CA PHE A 60 -8.57 7.85 -10.82
C PHE A 60 -8.59 7.79 -12.35
N PRO A 61 -7.42 7.90 -13.03
CA PRO A 61 -7.34 7.81 -14.48
C PRO A 61 -7.84 6.45 -15.00
N PRO A 62 -8.65 6.41 -16.09
CA PRO A 62 -9.13 5.15 -16.69
C PRO A 62 -8.00 4.19 -17.04
N ALA A 63 -6.88 4.69 -17.55
CA ALA A 63 -5.71 3.89 -17.91
C ALA A 63 -5.10 3.15 -16.71
N LEU A 64 -5.10 3.76 -15.51
CA LEU A 64 -4.71 3.10 -14.27
C LEU A 64 -5.67 1.97 -13.94
N LEU A 65 -6.97 2.26 -13.91
CA LEU A 65 -8.01 1.30 -13.53
C LEU A 65 -8.07 0.08 -14.47
N HIS A 66 -7.85 0.28 -15.77
CA HIS A 66 -7.78 -0.82 -16.75
C HIS A 66 -6.57 -1.74 -16.55
N ARG A 67 -5.46 -1.22 -16.07
CA ARG A 67 -4.22 -1.98 -15.86
C ARG A 67 -4.27 -2.83 -14.60
N VAL A 68 -4.87 -2.32 -13.54
CA VAL A 68 -4.89 -2.97 -12.22
C VAL A 68 -5.63 -4.30 -12.28
N ARG A 69 -5.06 -5.27 -11.60
CA ARG A 69 -5.67 -6.58 -11.33
C ARG A 69 -5.77 -6.79 -9.83
N PHE A 70 -6.68 -7.69 -9.42
CA PHE A 70 -6.77 -8.08 -8.02
C PHE A 70 -7.00 -9.58 -7.86
N ALA A 71 -6.67 -10.07 -6.68
CA ALA A 71 -7.04 -11.41 -6.22
C ALA A 71 -7.47 -11.35 -4.75
N VAL A 72 -8.09 -12.44 -4.27
CA VAL A 72 -8.62 -12.54 -2.91
C VAL A 72 -8.08 -13.81 -2.26
N GLY A 73 -7.70 -13.70 -0.97
CA GLY A 73 -7.31 -14.85 -0.18
C GLY A 73 -5.97 -15.49 -0.56
N GLY A 74 -5.11 -14.80 -1.30
CA GLY A 74 -3.81 -15.27 -1.80
C GLY A 74 -2.75 -15.59 -0.75
N THR A 75 -3.09 -15.60 0.54
CA THR A 75 -2.14 -15.73 1.64
C THR A 75 -1.56 -17.13 1.84
N ARG A 76 -2.18 -18.17 1.30
CA ARG A 76 -1.71 -19.55 1.49
C ARG A 76 -0.38 -19.87 0.80
N ARG A 77 0.01 -19.08 -0.20
CA ARG A 77 1.22 -19.30 -1.02
C ARG A 77 2.22 -18.16 -0.98
N LEU A 78 1.88 -17.03 -0.34
CA LEU A 78 2.85 -15.98 -0.12
C LEU A 78 3.91 -16.45 0.88
N SER A 79 5.17 -16.13 0.61
CA SER A 79 6.26 -16.50 1.50
C SER A 79 6.06 -15.90 2.91
N LEU A 80 6.44 -16.64 3.96
CA LEU A 80 6.34 -16.18 5.35
C LEU A 80 6.94 -14.79 5.59
N PRO A 81 8.08 -14.40 4.98
CA PRO A 81 8.61 -13.04 5.11
C PRO A 81 7.69 -11.97 4.54
N MET A 82 7.00 -12.26 3.44
CA MET A 82 6.03 -11.32 2.85
C MET A 82 4.81 -11.16 3.75
N LEU A 83 4.34 -12.24 4.35
CA LEU A 83 3.26 -12.24 5.34
C LEU A 83 3.65 -11.45 6.59
N ALA A 84 4.86 -11.63 7.12
CA ALA A 84 5.34 -10.90 8.31
C ALA A 84 5.51 -9.41 8.06
N PHE A 85 5.91 -9.02 6.84
CA PHE A 85 6.12 -7.62 6.46
C PHE A 85 4.81 -6.86 6.24
N SER A 86 3.74 -7.55 5.81
CA SER A 86 2.51 -6.94 5.30
C SER A 86 1.25 -7.25 6.09
N TYR A 87 1.29 -8.24 6.99
CA TYR A 87 0.07 -8.90 7.49
C TYR A 87 -0.22 -8.74 8.97
N GLY A 88 0.31 -7.77 9.66
CA GLY A 88 -0.27 -7.48 10.98
C GLY A 88 -1.81 -7.46 10.88
N ASP A 89 -2.41 -6.30 10.74
CA ASP A 89 -3.85 -6.11 10.50
C ASP A 89 -4.20 -5.67 9.06
N ALA A 90 -3.29 -5.86 8.09
CA ALA A 90 -3.51 -5.39 6.71
C ALA A 90 -4.73 -6.08 6.08
N LYS A 91 -5.62 -5.28 5.54
CA LYS A 91 -6.85 -5.71 4.85
C LYS A 91 -6.62 -6.02 3.37
N ALA A 92 -5.58 -5.42 2.80
CA ALA A 92 -5.11 -5.64 1.44
C ALA A 92 -3.61 -5.35 1.35
N ILE A 93 -2.99 -5.71 0.23
CA ILE A 93 -1.59 -5.41 -0.11
C ILE A 93 -1.46 -5.20 -1.60
N THR A 94 -0.68 -4.21 -2.01
CA THR A 94 -0.37 -3.92 -3.41
C THR A 94 1.02 -4.43 -3.80
N LEU A 95 1.08 -5.16 -4.91
CA LEU A 95 2.26 -5.76 -5.51
C LEU A 95 2.42 -5.24 -6.96
N GLY A 96 2.97 -4.06 -7.12
CA GLY A 96 3.06 -3.40 -8.43
C GLY A 96 1.68 -2.97 -8.96
N ASP A 97 1.12 -3.69 -9.90
CA ASP A 97 -0.22 -3.49 -10.48
C ASP A 97 -1.25 -4.54 -10.03
N VAL A 98 -0.88 -5.40 -9.09
CA VAL A 98 -1.75 -6.44 -8.51
C VAL A 98 -2.07 -6.11 -7.07
N ILE A 99 -3.36 -6.09 -6.70
CA ILE A 99 -3.84 -5.86 -5.33
C ILE A 99 -4.40 -7.17 -4.78
N LEU A 100 -3.92 -7.60 -3.61
CA LEU A 100 -4.41 -8.78 -2.91
C LEU A 100 -5.30 -8.35 -1.75
N PHE A 101 -6.57 -8.71 -1.77
CA PHE A 101 -7.50 -8.46 -0.68
C PHE A 101 -7.61 -9.66 0.25
N LYS A 102 -7.81 -9.41 1.54
CA LYS A 102 -7.98 -10.46 2.55
C LYS A 102 -9.22 -11.31 2.31
N ASN A 103 -10.30 -10.72 1.81
CA ASN A 103 -11.57 -11.40 1.51
C ASN A 103 -12.37 -10.67 0.42
N GLU A 104 -13.37 -11.35 -0.15
CA GLU A 104 -14.23 -10.83 -1.22
C GLU A 104 -15.00 -9.57 -0.78
N GLN A 105 -15.51 -9.52 0.44
CA GLN A 105 -16.27 -8.37 0.93
C GLN A 105 -15.46 -7.07 0.85
N LEU A 106 -14.16 -7.13 1.21
CA LEU A 106 -13.27 -5.96 1.09
C LEU A 106 -13.06 -5.55 -0.37
N ALA A 107 -12.89 -6.52 -1.26
CA ALA A 107 -12.70 -6.27 -2.68
C ALA A 107 -13.97 -5.72 -3.35
N ASP A 108 -15.15 -6.16 -2.94
CA ASP A 108 -16.42 -5.79 -3.59
C ASP A 108 -16.99 -4.46 -3.11
N SER A 109 -16.70 -4.04 -1.87
CA SER A 109 -17.42 -2.92 -1.25
C SER A 109 -16.56 -1.84 -0.59
N ASN A 110 -15.29 -2.10 -0.25
CA ASN A 110 -14.49 -1.12 0.46
C ASN A 110 -13.77 -0.14 -0.50
N LEU A 111 -14.53 0.84 -1.00
CA LEU A 111 -14.02 1.83 -1.96
C LEU A 111 -12.86 2.68 -1.42
N LYS A 112 -12.86 2.99 -0.11
CA LYS A 112 -11.77 3.73 0.54
C LYS A 112 -10.47 2.92 0.54
N LEU A 113 -10.57 1.60 0.80
CA LEU A 113 -9.43 0.70 0.73
C LEU A 113 -8.90 0.59 -0.71
N TRP A 114 -9.79 0.51 -1.71
CA TRP A 114 -9.39 0.57 -3.12
C TRP A 114 -8.60 1.84 -3.45
N ALA A 115 -9.03 3.00 -2.98
CA ALA A 115 -8.34 4.26 -3.21
C ALA A 115 -6.95 4.28 -2.57
N HIS A 116 -6.80 3.70 -1.37
CA HIS A 116 -5.52 3.51 -0.69
C HIS A 116 -4.58 2.63 -1.54
N GLU A 117 -5.03 1.43 -1.93
CA GLU A 117 -4.22 0.49 -2.70
C GLU A 117 -3.87 1.01 -4.11
N LEU A 118 -4.79 1.72 -4.76
CA LEU A 118 -4.52 2.37 -6.06
C LEU A 118 -3.44 3.45 -5.94
N THR A 119 -3.31 4.11 -4.78
CA THR A 119 -2.22 5.05 -4.55
C THR A 119 -0.88 4.33 -4.53
N HIS A 120 -0.80 3.15 -3.90
CA HIS A 120 0.40 2.32 -3.98
C HIS A 120 0.70 1.89 -5.42
N VAL A 121 -0.30 1.54 -6.23
CA VAL A 121 -0.07 1.27 -7.66
C VAL A 121 0.54 2.49 -8.36
N MET A 122 0.06 3.71 -8.08
CA MET A 122 0.63 4.95 -8.64
C MET A 122 2.06 5.19 -8.15
N GLN A 123 2.37 4.88 -6.90
CA GLN A 123 3.73 4.94 -6.36
C GLN A 123 4.66 3.95 -7.06
N TYR A 124 4.20 2.71 -7.31
CA TYR A 124 4.95 1.74 -8.14
C TYR A 124 5.17 2.22 -9.58
N GLN A 125 4.19 2.87 -10.19
CA GLN A 125 4.35 3.44 -11.53
C GLN A 125 5.38 4.58 -11.56
N ARG A 126 5.44 5.37 -10.49
CA ARG A 126 6.35 6.51 -10.36
C ARG A 126 7.79 6.08 -10.07
N TRP A 127 7.98 5.06 -9.23
CA TRP A 127 9.30 4.71 -8.71
C TRP A 127 9.83 3.34 -9.17
N GLY A 128 9.00 2.53 -9.80
CA GLY A 128 9.29 1.12 -10.04
C GLY A 128 9.27 0.29 -8.74
N ILE A 129 9.35 -1.03 -8.86
CA ILE A 129 9.32 -1.94 -7.69
C ILE A 129 10.53 -1.69 -6.78
N MET A 130 11.73 -1.53 -7.36
CA MET A 130 12.95 -1.27 -6.58
C MET A 130 12.85 0.06 -5.83
N GLY A 131 12.51 1.14 -6.53
CA GLY A 131 12.42 2.47 -5.90
C GLY A 131 11.30 2.57 -4.86
N PHE A 132 10.19 1.83 -5.01
CA PHE A 132 9.17 1.70 -3.98
C PHE A 132 9.74 0.98 -2.76
N ALA A 133 10.38 -0.18 -2.94
CA ALA A 133 10.93 -0.97 -1.86
C ALA A 133 11.99 -0.21 -1.05
N GLU A 134 12.90 0.49 -1.73
CA GLU A 134 13.91 1.33 -1.07
C GLU A 134 13.28 2.45 -0.24
N ARG A 135 12.24 3.14 -0.76
CA ARG A 135 11.52 4.19 -0.04
C ARG A 135 10.75 3.62 1.15
N TYR A 136 10.07 2.50 0.95
CA TYR A 136 9.29 1.85 2.01
C TYR A 136 10.16 1.42 3.18
N VAL A 137 11.34 0.85 2.91
CA VAL A 137 12.30 0.48 3.96
C VAL A 137 12.85 1.69 4.71
N ARG A 138 13.02 2.84 4.03
CA ARG A 138 13.58 4.06 4.64
C ARG A 138 12.52 4.91 5.34
N ASP A 139 11.32 4.98 4.78
CA ASP A 139 10.22 5.83 5.25
C ASP A 139 8.86 5.22 4.86
N SER A 140 8.49 4.10 5.49
CA SER A 140 7.18 3.51 5.30
C SER A 140 6.05 4.45 5.71
N ALA A 141 6.26 5.25 6.76
CA ALA A 141 5.25 6.19 7.24
C ALA A 141 4.90 7.26 6.19
N GLY A 142 5.89 7.81 5.48
CA GLY A 142 5.65 8.77 4.38
C GLY A 142 4.95 8.13 3.18
N VAL A 143 5.31 6.88 2.83
CA VAL A 143 4.67 6.13 1.75
C VAL A 143 3.19 5.86 2.08
N GLU A 144 2.90 5.39 3.30
CA GLU A 144 1.53 5.12 3.77
C GLU A 144 0.72 6.41 3.93
N HIS A 145 1.33 7.50 4.37
CA HIS A 145 0.64 8.78 4.56
C HIS A 145 0.04 9.29 3.23
N GLU A 146 0.77 9.23 2.12
CA GLU A 146 0.24 9.59 0.79
C GLU A 146 -0.99 8.73 0.42
N ALA A 147 -0.97 7.43 0.74
CA ALA A 147 -2.07 6.51 0.45
C ALA A 147 -3.30 6.79 1.32
N VAL A 148 -3.11 7.05 2.62
CA VAL A 148 -4.18 7.44 3.55
C VAL A 148 -4.82 8.76 3.11
N ASP A 149 -4.01 9.79 2.83
CA ASP A 149 -4.48 11.09 2.38
C ASP A 149 -5.31 11.01 1.09
N THR A 150 -4.87 10.20 0.13
CA THR A 150 -5.60 10.00 -1.12
C THR A 150 -6.92 9.28 -0.88
N ALA A 151 -6.92 8.25 -0.02
CA ALA A 151 -8.14 7.55 0.36
C ALA A 151 -9.15 8.45 1.07
N ASP A 152 -8.69 9.36 1.92
CA ASP A 152 -9.54 10.33 2.63
C ASP A 152 -10.11 11.37 1.67
N ARG A 153 -9.31 11.91 0.75
CA ARG A 153 -9.78 12.82 -0.30
C ARG A 153 -10.78 12.16 -1.22
N PHE A 154 -10.56 10.91 -1.60
CA PHE A 154 -11.51 10.13 -2.39
C PHE A 154 -12.83 9.92 -1.65
N ALA A 155 -12.80 9.53 -0.39
CA ALA A 155 -13.99 9.36 0.43
C ALA A 155 -14.81 10.66 0.55
N ALA A 156 -14.15 11.82 0.63
CA ALA A 156 -14.80 13.13 0.65
C ALA A 156 -15.35 13.56 -0.73
N TRP A 157 -14.79 13.05 -1.83
CA TRP A 157 -15.22 13.32 -3.19
C TRP A 157 -16.46 12.50 -3.60
N LEU A 158 -16.58 11.24 -3.15
CA LEU A 158 -17.64 10.31 -3.51
C LEU A 158 -19.08 10.88 -3.37
N PRO A 159 -19.47 11.49 -2.24
CA PRO A 159 -20.82 12.03 -2.05
C PRO A 159 -21.15 13.19 -3.01
N ARG A 160 -20.15 14.00 -3.37
CA ARG A 160 -20.34 15.18 -4.26
C ARG A 160 -20.68 14.78 -5.69
N ARG A 161 -20.29 13.58 -6.13
CA ARG A 161 -20.61 13.04 -7.45
C ARG A 161 -22.09 12.66 -7.60
N GLY A 162 -22.74 12.23 -6.50
CA GLY A 162 -24.16 11.85 -6.51
C GLY A 162 -25.13 13.02 -6.53
N SER A 163 -24.72 14.23 -6.09
CA SER A 163 -25.56 15.41 -6.01
C SER A 163 -25.57 16.28 -7.28
N GLY A 164 -24.71 15.97 -8.28
CA GLY A 164 -24.62 16.76 -9.53
C GLY A 164 -25.32 16.14 -10.75
N ALA A 165 -26.04 15.03 -10.59
CA ALA A 165 -26.72 14.33 -11.69
C ALA A 165 -28.26 14.52 -11.69
N SER A 166 -28.72 15.66 -11.22
CA SER A 166 -30.15 16.05 -11.26
C SER A 166 -30.25 17.46 -11.79
N ASP A 167 -30.03 17.62 -13.10
CA ASP A 167 -30.52 18.71 -13.93
C ASP A 167 -30.80 18.20 -15.36
#